data_aa1c70388d7595851ff227d6c2e4bc34
#
_entry.id   aa1c70388d7595851ff227d6c2e4bc34
#
_cell.length_a   1.000
_cell.length_b   1.000
_cell.length_c   1.000
_cell.angle_alpha   90.00
_cell.angle_beta   90.00
_cell.angle_gamma   90.00
#
_symmetry.space_group_name_H-M   'P 1'
#
loop_
_entity.id
_entity.type
_entity.pdbx_description
1 polymer ?
#
loop_
_entity_poly.entity_id
_entity_poly.type
_entity_poly.pdbx_seq_one_letter_code
_entity_poly.pdbx_strand_id
1 'polypeptide(L)'
;FNTMVKDIIIEDGQVKGLVTDKDETYHAKEVVSAVGREGADWFSHICNGHGIETQVGTVDIGVRVEVRDEVMEFLNDNLYEAKLVYHTPTFDDKVRTFCTNPSGEVATEYYDNGLAVVNGHAYKSKDLKTNNTNFAILVSKNFTKPFKTPIEYGKQIAQLSNICLLYTSPSP
;
A
#
# COMPACT_ATOMS: atom_id res chain seq x y z
N PHE A 1 19.92 6.36 -12.33
CA PHE A 1 18.72 6.14 -13.15
C PHE A 1 18.96 4.98 -14.10
N ASN A 2 17.89 4.25 -14.49
CA ASN A 2 17.96 3.11 -15.44
C ASN A 2 18.93 2.01 -14.98
N THR A 3 18.97 1.75 -13.68
CA THR A 3 19.83 0.74 -13.06
C THR A 3 19.03 0.08 -11.95
N MET A 4 18.94 -1.24 -11.97
CA MET A 4 18.24 -2.03 -10.98
C MET A 4 19.24 -2.64 -10.00
N VAL A 5 18.91 -2.63 -8.71
CA VAL A 5 19.71 -3.32 -7.71
C VAL A 5 19.39 -4.81 -7.77
N LYS A 6 20.42 -5.62 -7.97
CA LYS A 6 20.33 -7.08 -8.05
C LYS A 6 20.46 -7.70 -6.67
N ASP A 7 21.41 -7.22 -5.87
CA ASP A 7 21.71 -7.79 -4.56
C ASP A 7 22.37 -6.75 -3.63
N ILE A 8 22.43 -7.05 -2.34
CA ILE A 8 23.20 -6.28 -1.35
C ILE A 8 24.43 -7.06 -0.93
N ILE A 9 25.50 -6.36 -0.62
CA ILE A 9 26.76 -6.95 -0.16
C ILE A 9 26.76 -6.95 1.36
N ILE A 10 26.84 -8.15 1.96
CA ILE A 10 26.92 -8.32 3.41
C ILE A 10 28.21 -9.13 3.70
N GLU A 11 29.10 -8.55 4.51
CA GLU A 11 30.32 -9.16 4.97
C GLU A 11 30.39 -9.03 6.50
N ASP A 12 30.70 -10.13 7.18
CA ASP A 12 30.78 -10.19 8.66
C ASP A 12 29.53 -9.62 9.36
N GLY A 13 28.33 -9.86 8.79
CA GLY A 13 27.07 -9.38 9.32
C GLY A 13 26.82 -7.88 9.14
N GLN A 14 27.65 -7.19 8.33
CA GLN A 14 27.50 -5.77 8.03
C GLN A 14 27.26 -5.53 6.55
N VAL A 15 26.34 -4.61 6.25
CA VAL A 15 26.13 -4.14 4.88
C VAL A 15 27.39 -3.36 4.42
N LYS A 16 27.90 -3.67 3.24
CA LYS A 16 29.07 -3.03 2.61
C LYS A 16 28.75 -2.34 1.30
N GLY A 17 27.56 -2.54 0.76
CA GLY A 17 27.16 -1.94 -0.50
C GLY A 17 26.06 -2.73 -1.22
N LEU A 18 26.03 -2.58 -2.53
CA LEU A 18 25.08 -3.24 -3.42
C LEU A 18 25.70 -3.61 -4.77
N VAL A 19 25.06 -4.54 -5.46
CA VAL A 19 25.37 -4.95 -6.84
C VAL A 19 24.17 -4.67 -7.73
N THR A 20 24.44 -4.16 -8.94
CA THR A 20 23.41 -3.84 -9.92
C THR A 20 23.18 -4.96 -10.92
N ASP A 21 22.14 -4.83 -11.73
CA ASP A 21 21.84 -5.69 -12.89
C ASP A 21 22.92 -5.66 -13.99
N LYS A 22 23.78 -4.64 -13.95
CA LYS A 22 24.94 -4.49 -14.84
C LYS A 22 26.23 -5.05 -14.24
N ASP A 23 26.13 -5.77 -13.12
CA ASP A 23 27.25 -6.28 -12.35
C ASP A 23 28.22 -5.19 -11.82
N GLU A 24 27.74 -3.96 -11.72
CA GLU A 24 28.48 -2.87 -11.10
C GLU A 24 28.32 -2.95 -9.57
N THR A 25 29.42 -2.71 -8.85
CA THR A 25 29.46 -2.73 -7.39
C THR A 25 29.57 -1.33 -6.83
N TYR A 26 28.70 -0.99 -5.90
CA TYR A 26 28.73 0.27 -5.18
C TYR A 26 28.94 0.00 -3.69
N HIS A 27 30.08 0.49 -3.15
CA HIS A 27 30.36 0.38 -1.72
C HIS A 27 29.72 1.53 -0.94
N ALA A 28 29.09 1.19 0.18
CA ALA A 28 28.48 2.15 1.08
C ALA A 28 28.52 1.64 2.52
N LYS A 29 28.56 2.57 3.48
CA LYS A 29 28.47 2.23 4.91
C LYS A 29 27.04 1.84 5.32
N GLU A 30 26.06 2.39 4.63
CA GLU A 30 24.63 2.18 4.88
C GLU A 30 23.90 2.08 3.55
N VAL A 31 22.90 1.22 3.49
CA VAL A 31 22.00 1.06 2.35
C VAL A 31 20.58 1.23 2.84
N VAL A 32 19.85 2.17 2.24
CA VAL A 32 18.43 2.41 2.52
C VAL A 32 17.59 1.78 1.43
N SER A 33 16.79 0.77 1.80
CA SER A 33 15.83 0.14 0.90
C SER A 33 14.48 0.84 1.00
N ALA A 34 14.03 1.47 -0.10
CA ALA A 34 12.77 2.17 -0.19
C ALA A 34 12.01 1.75 -1.46
N VAL A 35 11.90 0.45 -1.67
CA VAL A 35 11.46 -0.20 -2.93
C VAL A 35 9.94 -0.21 -3.14
N GLY A 36 9.19 0.22 -2.14
CA GLY A 36 7.72 0.25 -2.23
C GLY A 36 7.09 -1.13 -2.39
N ARG A 37 5.85 -1.15 -2.87
CA ARG A 37 5.07 -2.39 -3.03
C ARG A 37 5.59 -3.29 -4.15
N GLU A 38 6.00 -2.70 -5.26
CA GLU A 38 6.56 -3.44 -6.41
C GLU A 38 7.85 -4.18 -6.05
N GLY A 39 8.71 -3.58 -5.25
CA GLY A 39 9.96 -4.20 -4.82
C GLY A 39 9.85 -5.11 -3.59
N ALA A 40 8.65 -5.32 -3.02
CA ALA A 40 8.49 -6.11 -1.80
C ALA A 40 8.91 -7.58 -1.97
N ASP A 41 8.57 -8.19 -3.10
CA ASP A 41 8.94 -9.58 -3.40
C ASP A 41 10.46 -9.71 -3.58
N TRP A 42 11.08 -8.77 -4.32
CA TRP A 42 12.53 -8.69 -4.45
C TRP A 42 13.21 -8.54 -3.09
N PHE A 43 12.74 -7.62 -2.25
CA PHE A 43 13.34 -7.39 -0.93
C PHE A 43 13.20 -8.61 -0.01
N SER A 44 12.07 -9.31 -0.06
CA SER A 44 11.87 -10.57 0.64
C SER A 44 12.86 -11.64 0.18
N HIS A 45 13.13 -11.71 -1.14
CA HIS A 45 14.13 -12.62 -1.70
C HIS A 45 15.53 -12.30 -1.18
N ILE A 46 15.93 -11.03 -1.17
CA ILE A 46 17.20 -10.57 -0.61
C ILE A 46 17.33 -10.97 0.86
N CYS A 47 16.32 -10.67 1.68
CA CYS A 47 16.35 -11.02 3.10
C CYS A 47 16.54 -12.52 3.30
N ASN A 48 15.80 -13.35 2.57
CA ASN A 48 15.91 -14.80 2.66
C ASN A 48 17.28 -15.30 2.20
N GLY A 49 17.82 -14.77 1.11
CA GLY A 49 19.12 -15.13 0.56
C GLY A 49 20.28 -14.86 1.51
N HIS A 50 20.19 -13.78 2.28
CA HIS A 50 21.20 -13.39 3.28
C HIS A 50 20.90 -13.86 4.70
N GLY A 51 19.85 -14.68 4.91
CA GLY A 51 19.48 -15.20 6.23
C GLY A 51 18.99 -14.12 7.21
N ILE A 52 18.49 -13.00 6.68
CA ILE A 52 17.89 -11.91 7.49
C ILE A 52 16.50 -12.37 7.94
N GLU A 53 16.30 -12.44 9.25
CA GLU A 53 15.02 -12.84 9.82
C GLU A 53 13.95 -11.79 9.50
N THR A 54 12.83 -12.26 8.96
CA THR A 54 11.66 -11.43 8.66
C THR A 54 10.45 -11.88 9.47
N GLN A 55 9.61 -10.96 9.84
CA GLN A 55 8.34 -11.23 10.50
C GLN A 55 7.18 -11.05 9.54
N VAL A 56 6.18 -11.90 9.68
CA VAL A 56 4.92 -11.76 8.92
C VAL A 56 4.19 -10.51 9.41
N GLY A 57 4.06 -9.52 8.54
CA GLY A 57 3.32 -8.30 8.82
C GLY A 57 1.81 -8.46 8.71
N THR A 58 1.11 -7.38 9.03
CA THR A 58 -0.33 -7.26 8.78
C THR A 58 -0.60 -6.85 7.35
N VAL A 59 -1.78 -7.20 6.84
CA VAL A 59 -2.32 -6.62 5.61
C VAL A 59 -3.61 -5.86 5.91
N ASP A 60 -3.75 -4.69 5.33
CA ASP A 60 -4.97 -3.90 5.39
C ASP A 60 -5.82 -4.20 4.15
N ILE A 61 -7.05 -4.65 4.38
CA ILE A 61 -8.04 -4.89 3.34
C ILE A 61 -9.21 -3.95 3.56
N GLY A 62 -9.73 -3.37 2.49
CA GLY A 62 -10.86 -2.48 2.64
C GLY A 62 -11.38 -1.92 1.33
N VAL A 63 -12.19 -0.89 1.46
CA VAL A 63 -12.82 -0.19 0.34
C VAL A 63 -12.47 1.29 0.37
N ARG A 64 -12.45 1.92 -0.77
CA ARG A 64 -12.40 3.38 -0.89
C ARG A 64 -13.84 3.89 -0.99
N VAL A 65 -14.16 4.88 -0.19
CA VAL A 65 -15.47 5.53 -0.12
C VAL A 65 -15.31 6.96 -0.59
N GLU A 66 -16.21 7.43 -1.44
CA GLU A 66 -16.31 8.82 -1.85
C GLU A 66 -17.67 9.38 -1.43
N VAL A 67 -17.65 10.55 -0.83
CA VAL A 67 -18.84 11.28 -0.38
C VAL A 67 -18.71 12.74 -0.78
N ARG A 68 -19.81 13.47 -0.80
CA ARG A 68 -19.76 14.92 -1.02
C ARG A 68 -19.02 15.63 0.10
N ASP A 69 -18.30 16.69 -0.22
CA ASP A 69 -17.50 17.47 0.73
C ASP A 69 -18.31 17.92 1.95
N GLU A 70 -19.58 18.29 1.74
CA GLU A 70 -20.46 18.76 2.81
C GLU A 70 -20.67 17.71 3.93
N VAL A 71 -20.58 16.41 3.60
CA VAL A 71 -20.70 15.33 4.59
C VAL A 71 -19.53 15.31 5.56
N MET A 72 -18.34 15.66 5.07
CA MET A 72 -17.08 15.60 5.82
C MET A 72 -16.56 16.99 6.24
N GLU A 73 -17.27 18.08 5.89
CA GLU A 73 -16.84 19.45 6.07
C GLU A 73 -16.36 19.73 7.50
N PHE A 74 -17.17 19.37 8.49
CA PHE A 74 -16.81 19.58 9.89
C PHE A 74 -15.48 18.91 10.30
N LEU A 75 -15.21 17.72 9.79
CA LEU A 75 -13.96 16.99 10.07
C LEU A 75 -12.79 17.59 9.28
N ASN A 76 -13.00 17.89 8.00
CA ASN A 76 -11.97 18.38 7.11
C ASN A 76 -11.48 19.78 7.48
N ASP A 77 -12.37 20.63 8.01
CA ASP A 77 -12.04 22.00 8.42
C ASP A 77 -11.28 22.06 9.74
N ASN A 78 -11.47 21.07 10.60
CA ASN A 78 -10.90 21.07 11.95
C ASN A 78 -9.71 20.11 12.12
N LEU A 79 -9.54 19.14 11.23
CA LEU A 79 -8.53 18.10 11.37
C LEU A 79 -7.76 17.92 10.06
N TYR A 80 -6.45 17.73 10.15
CA TYR A 80 -5.64 17.35 8.99
C TYR A 80 -6.07 15.99 8.42
N GLU A 81 -6.33 15.01 9.30
CA GLU A 81 -6.84 13.68 8.95
C GLU A 81 -7.67 13.13 10.11
N ALA A 82 -8.95 12.88 9.87
CA ALA A 82 -9.80 12.24 10.86
C ALA A 82 -9.58 10.72 10.85
N LYS A 83 -9.19 10.17 12.01
CA LYS A 83 -9.06 8.70 12.20
C LYS A 83 -10.18 8.19 13.08
N LEU A 84 -11.22 7.67 12.44
CA LEU A 84 -12.33 7.00 13.11
C LEU A 84 -11.98 5.52 13.25
N VAL A 85 -12.20 4.97 14.44
CA VAL A 85 -11.95 3.56 14.75
C VAL A 85 -13.21 2.93 15.27
N TYR A 86 -13.56 1.77 14.76
CA TYR A 86 -14.69 0.97 15.21
C TYR A 86 -14.23 -0.48 15.42
N HIS A 87 -14.67 -1.09 16.51
CA HIS A 87 -14.44 -2.50 16.80
C HIS A 87 -15.72 -3.29 16.58
N THR A 88 -15.64 -4.35 15.75
CA THR A 88 -16.83 -5.16 15.45
C THR A 88 -17.23 -5.98 16.68
N PRO A 89 -18.56 -6.05 17.03
CA PRO A 89 -18.98 -6.77 18.23
C PRO A 89 -18.72 -8.26 18.22
N THR A 90 -18.72 -8.88 17.04
CA THR A 90 -18.63 -10.34 16.90
C THR A 90 -17.22 -10.87 16.94
N PHE A 91 -16.28 -10.19 16.29
CA PHE A 91 -14.90 -10.68 16.10
C PHE A 91 -13.84 -9.72 16.62
N ASP A 92 -14.26 -8.59 17.21
CA ASP A 92 -13.36 -7.52 17.67
C ASP A 92 -12.40 -7.02 16.56
N ASP A 93 -12.82 -7.12 15.31
CA ASP A 93 -12.04 -6.62 14.19
C ASP A 93 -11.95 -5.10 14.26
N LYS A 94 -10.74 -4.59 14.24
CA LYS A 94 -10.46 -3.15 14.21
C LYS A 94 -10.67 -2.61 12.80
N VAL A 95 -11.75 -1.87 12.61
CA VAL A 95 -12.06 -1.12 11.38
C VAL A 95 -11.66 0.33 11.58
N ARG A 96 -10.99 0.93 10.59
CA ARG A 96 -10.56 2.32 10.70
C ARG A 96 -10.65 3.07 9.38
N THR A 97 -10.87 4.38 9.45
CA THR A 97 -10.65 5.26 8.31
C THR A 97 -9.16 5.44 8.06
N PHE A 98 -8.80 5.71 6.81
CA PHE A 98 -7.43 5.94 6.42
C PHE A 98 -7.35 6.84 5.18
N CYS A 99 -6.33 7.71 5.16
CA CYS A 99 -5.98 8.55 4.01
C CYS A 99 -7.18 9.33 3.47
N THR A 100 -7.69 10.27 4.26
CA THR A 100 -8.75 11.18 3.85
C THR A 100 -8.20 12.23 2.87
N ASN A 101 -8.89 12.41 1.75
CA ASN A 101 -8.54 13.34 0.69
C ASN A 101 -9.70 14.32 0.45
N PRO A 102 -9.68 15.48 1.12
CA PRO A 102 -10.71 16.50 0.95
C PRO A 102 -10.67 17.11 -0.45
N SER A 103 -11.84 17.32 -1.05
CA SER A 103 -12.01 17.87 -2.40
C SER A 103 -11.10 17.17 -3.43
N GLY A 104 -10.94 15.87 -3.25
CA GLY A 104 -10.07 15.01 -4.05
C GLY A 104 -10.85 14.08 -4.98
N GLU A 105 -10.16 13.09 -5.50
CA GLU A 105 -10.77 12.06 -6.35
C GLU A 105 -10.26 10.66 -6.01
N VAL A 106 -11.03 9.65 -6.39
CA VAL A 106 -10.60 8.25 -6.37
C VAL A 106 -9.85 7.97 -7.67
N ALA A 107 -8.64 7.45 -7.54
CA ALA A 107 -7.78 7.10 -8.66
C ALA A 107 -7.52 5.59 -8.69
N THR A 108 -7.41 5.04 -9.88
CA THR A 108 -7.00 3.64 -10.08
C THR A 108 -5.48 3.57 -10.18
N GLU A 109 -4.89 2.64 -9.44
CA GLU A 109 -3.48 2.29 -9.52
C GLU A 109 -3.34 0.89 -10.13
N TYR A 110 -2.45 0.75 -11.10
CA TYR A 110 -2.16 -0.52 -11.77
C TYR A 110 -0.82 -1.04 -11.32
N TYR A 111 -0.77 -2.35 -11.08
CA TYR A 111 0.47 -3.10 -10.88
C TYR A 111 0.91 -3.76 -12.19
N ASP A 112 2.19 -4.11 -12.29
CA ASP A 112 2.80 -4.69 -13.50
C ASP A 112 2.08 -5.95 -14.02
N ASN A 113 1.44 -6.71 -13.14
CA ASN A 113 0.65 -7.89 -13.48
C ASN A 113 -0.79 -7.60 -13.94
N GLY A 114 -1.14 -6.33 -14.18
CA GLY A 114 -2.47 -5.91 -14.59
C GLY A 114 -3.51 -5.85 -13.46
N LEU A 115 -3.08 -6.05 -12.21
CA LEU A 115 -3.95 -5.90 -11.05
C LEU A 115 -4.25 -4.43 -10.80
N ALA A 116 -5.54 -4.08 -10.73
CA ALA A 116 -6.00 -2.74 -10.41
C ALA A 116 -6.45 -2.64 -8.95
N VAL A 117 -6.02 -1.59 -8.27
CA VAL A 117 -6.51 -1.19 -6.94
C VAL A 117 -6.89 0.29 -6.96
N VAL A 118 -7.59 0.74 -5.95
CA VAL A 118 -8.00 2.14 -5.84
C VAL A 118 -7.22 2.86 -4.75
N ASN A 119 -6.90 4.12 -5.02
CA ASN A 119 -6.32 5.04 -4.06
C ASN A 119 -7.07 6.37 -4.11
N GLY A 120 -6.69 7.35 -3.30
CA GLY A 120 -7.25 8.69 -3.33
C GLY A 120 -6.17 9.73 -3.51
N HIS A 121 -6.53 10.79 -4.22
CA HIS A 121 -5.68 11.96 -4.42
C HIS A 121 -6.40 13.22 -3.97
N ALA A 122 -5.66 14.11 -3.31
CA ALA A 122 -6.07 15.47 -3.05
C ALA A 122 -5.17 16.41 -3.86
N TYR A 123 -5.75 17.50 -4.39
CA TYR A 123 -5.03 18.46 -5.21
C TYR A 123 -4.64 19.71 -4.43
N LYS A 124 -3.40 20.15 -4.61
CA LYS A 124 -2.92 21.42 -4.07
C LYS A 124 -3.53 22.60 -4.84
N SER A 125 -3.66 22.47 -6.16
CA SER A 125 -4.28 23.50 -7.00
C SER A 125 -5.78 23.55 -6.76
N LYS A 126 -6.32 24.75 -6.55
CA LYS A 126 -7.76 24.97 -6.35
C LYS A 126 -8.59 24.58 -7.57
N ASP A 127 -8.02 24.76 -8.77
CA ASP A 127 -8.72 24.51 -10.03
C ASP A 127 -8.93 23.00 -10.32
N LEU A 128 -8.20 22.15 -9.62
CA LEU A 128 -8.31 20.70 -9.74
C LEU A 128 -9.14 20.07 -8.62
N LYS A 129 -9.57 20.85 -7.63
CA LYS A 129 -10.38 20.35 -6.54
C LYS A 129 -11.77 19.95 -7.03
N THR A 130 -12.21 18.80 -6.54
CA THR A 130 -13.59 18.31 -6.75
C THR A 130 -14.51 18.77 -5.61
N ASN A 131 -15.79 18.41 -5.70
CA ASN A 131 -16.75 18.62 -4.63
C ASN A 131 -16.93 17.36 -3.74
N ASN A 132 -15.95 16.45 -3.78
CA ASN A 132 -16.03 15.18 -3.09
C ASN A 132 -14.81 14.96 -2.21
N THR A 133 -15.05 14.40 -1.04
CA THR A 133 -14.01 13.85 -0.16
C THR A 133 -14.00 12.33 -0.27
N ASN A 134 -12.83 11.74 -0.38
CA ASN A 134 -12.70 10.29 -0.35
C ASN A 134 -11.77 9.82 0.78
N PHE A 135 -12.02 8.63 1.28
CA PHE A 135 -11.23 7.98 2.33
C PHE A 135 -11.34 6.46 2.21
N ALA A 136 -10.37 5.74 2.75
CA ALA A 136 -10.45 4.30 2.86
C ALA A 136 -11.11 3.89 4.18
N ILE A 137 -11.85 2.77 4.16
CA ILE A 137 -12.25 2.03 5.35
C ILE A 137 -11.49 0.71 5.31
N LEU A 138 -10.63 0.48 6.28
CA LEU A 138 -9.68 -0.63 6.31
C LEU A 138 -9.90 -1.52 7.53
N VAL A 139 -9.72 -2.82 7.32
CA VAL A 139 -9.60 -3.84 8.37
C VAL A 139 -8.22 -4.43 8.32
N SER A 140 -7.49 -4.38 9.43
CA SER A 140 -6.16 -4.99 9.54
C SER A 140 -6.30 -6.47 9.86
N LYS A 141 -5.67 -7.32 9.05
CA LYS A 141 -5.62 -8.77 9.27
C LYS A 141 -4.21 -9.22 9.59
N ASN A 142 -4.11 -10.00 10.66
CA ASN A 142 -2.89 -10.67 11.08
C ASN A 142 -2.94 -12.13 10.65
N PHE A 143 -1.77 -12.68 10.36
CA PHE A 143 -1.65 -14.07 9.95
C PHE A 143 -0.82 -14.84 10.98
N THR A 144 -1.31 -16.01 11.37
CA THR A 144 -0.61 -16.94 12.22
C THR A 144 -0.18 -18.16 11.41
N LYS A 145 0.80 -18.92 11.92
CA LYS A 145 1.22 -20.17 11.27
C LYS A 145 -0.01 -21.08 11.03
N PRO A 146 -0.11 -21.75 9.86
CA PRO A 146 0.92 -21.88 8.83
C PRO A 146 0.94 -20.76 7.78
N PHE A 147 -0.01 -19.80 7.80
CA PHE A 147 -0.16 -18.76 6.78
C PHE A 147 0.90 -17.67 6.97
N LYS A 148 1.76 -17.48 5.98
CA LYS A 148 2.88 -16.52 6.03
C LYS A 148 2.94 -15.54 4.87
N THR A 149 1.88 -15.48 4.06
CA THR A 149 1.87 -14.72 2.81
C THR A 149 0.74 -13.67 2.78
N PRO A 150 0.78 -12.63 3.67
CA PRO A 150 -0.26 -11.61 3.71
C PRO A 150 -0.36 -10.82 2.41
N ILE A 151 0.75 -10.60 1.70
CA ILE A 151 0.78 -9.90 0.40
C ILE A 151 -0.03 -10.69 -0.63
N GLU A 152 0.18 -12.00 -0.72
CA GLU A 152 -0.58 -12.87 -1.63
C GLU A 152 -2.08 -12.88 -1.32
N TYR A 153 -2.43 -12.92 -0.05
CA TYR A 153 -3.83 -12.78 0.37
C TYR A 153 -4.43 -11.46 -0.12
N GLY A 154 -3.73 -10.33 0.07
CA GLY A 154 -4.17 -9.03 -0.41
C GLY A 154 -4.34 -8.99 -1.93
N LYS A 155 -3.38 -9.57 -2.68
CA LYS A 155 -3.46 -9.70 -4.14
C LYS A 155 -4.67 -10.51 -4.60
N GLN A 156 -4.99 -11.63 -3.93
CA GLN A 156 -6.16 -12.47 -4.24
C GLN A 156 -7.48 -11.71 -4.02
N ILE A 157 -7.61 -10.96 -2.93
CA ILE A 157 -8.80 -10.13 -2.69
C ILE A 157 -8.93 -9.05 -3.76
N ALA A 158 -7.84 -8.40 -4.13
CA ALA A 158 -7.83 -7.41 -5.19
C ALA A 158 -8.20 -8.03 -6.56
N GLN A 159 -7.72 -9.22 -6.88
CA GLN A 159 -8.10 -9.95 -8.09
C GLN A 159 -9.60 -10.24 -8.13
N LEU A 160 -10.19 -10.67 -7.02
CA LEU A 160 -11.64 -10.89 -6.93
C LEU A 160 -12.42 -9.60 -7.17
N SER A 161 -11.97 -8.48 -6.61
CA SER A 161 -12.60 -7.18 -6.85
C SER A 161 -12.46 -6.73 -8.32
N ASN A 162 -11.37 -7.04 -8.98
CA ASN A 162 -11.16 -6.71 -10.40
C ASN A 162 -12.13 -7.47 -11.31
N ILE A 163 -12.50 -8.70 -10.99
CA ILE A 163 -13.53 -9.44 -11.73
C ILE A 163 -14.86 -8.65 -11.73
N CYS A 164 -15.22 -8.07 -10.59
CA CYS A 164 -16.42 -7.24 -10.51
C CYS A 164 -16.25 -5.87 -11.19
N LEU A 165 -15.16 -5.17 -10.92
CA LEU A 165 -14.94 -3.81 -11.40
C LEU A 165 -14.74 -3.72 -12.92
N LEU A 166 -14.07 -4.70 -13.53
CA LEU A 166 -13.83 -4.72 -14.97
C LEU A 166 -15.05 -5.15 -15.79
N TYR A 167 -16.00 -5.90 -15.18
CA TYR A 167 -17.20 -6.37 -15.85
C TYR A 167 -18.46 -5.57 -15.49
N THR A 168 -18.44 -4.82 -14.40
CA THR A 168 -19.58 -4.07 -13.88
C THR A 168 -19.23 -2.63 -13.57
N SER A 169 -18.47 -1.97 -14.46
CA SER A 169 -18.37 -0.52 -14.36
C SER A 169 -19.79 0.02 -14.48
N PRO A 170 -20.39 0.64 -13.44
CA PRO A 170 -21.65 1.33 -13.63
C PRO A 170 -21.40 2.36 -14.69
N SER A 171 -22.10 2.26 -15.79
CA SER A 171 -22.16 3.32 -16.79
C SER A 171 -22.57 4.59 -16.08
N PRO A 172 -21.95 5.73 -16.39
CA PRO A 172 -22.28 7.03 -15.82
C PRO A 172 -23.74 7.40 -16.07
#